data_afd56a5eb3e562640acfd94346d8fbac
#
_entry.id   afd56a5eb3e562640acfd94346d8fbac
#
_cell.length_a   1.000
_cell.length_b   1.000
_cell.length_c   1.000
_cell.angle_alpha   90.00
_cell.angle_beta   90.00
_cell.angle_gamma   90.00
#
_symmetry.space_group_name_H-M   'P 1'
#
loop_
_entity.id
_entity.type
_entity.pdbx_description
1 polymer ?
#
loop_
_entity_poly.entity_id
_entity_poly.type
_entity_poly.pdbx_seq_one_letter_code
_entity_poly.pdbx_strand_id
1 'polypeptide(L)'
;CPESEPDDSREHAAGAGAAAFLVGDDAPAIIGDRGSHADPRPGTRFRGRGNSDLDGLDIGTYDREAFIEPVEAAVGALDDDTVPEAVALQAPNGKLPYRTALDTDAIAAVETVSELGDTAAAGVPLSIATAFDAGHDETLAIGWGSGAGATAVRVEGTAPVEASLSAEDEIEYPAYLRRRGDIVGEKPDGGAAHVPVPTWRRAIAQRHRHESGLCPECGAVAFPPEGACPECHALVEFESVTPTLDGVVEAATTIGQGGAPPEFAEQTARQGSFGVAIVRFEAGNGEVSLPMQVVESAAVGDPVRAVPRRVYVEEGVPRYGLKALPR
;
A
#
# COMPACT_ATOMS: atom_id res chain seq x y z
N CYS A 1 -2.93 6.82 -2.32
CA CYS A 1 -3.81 7.45 -1.35
C CYS A 1 -3.90 8.95 -1.65
N PRO A 2 -5.09 9.52 -1.84
CA PRO A 2 -5.26 10.97 -1.89
C PRO A 2 -4.93 11.56 -0.51
N GLU A 3 -4.09 12.59 -0.50
CA GLU A 3 -3.77 13.34 0.72
C GLU A 3 -4.35 14.73 0.61
N SER A 4 -4.86 15.27 1.70
CA SER A 4 -5.40 16.62 1.83
C SER A 4 -5.03 17.20 3.19
N GLU A 5 -5.26 18.48 3.41
CA GLU A 5 -5.02 19.10 4.71
C GLU A 5 -5.86 18.40 5.81
N PRO A 6 -5.36 18.35 7.06
CA PRO A 6 -6.12 17.80 8.17
C PRO A 6 -7.49 18.44 8.32
N ASP A 7 -8.51 17.62 8.57
CA ASP A 7 -9.91 18.02 8.73
C ASP A 7 -10.59 18.58 7.45
N ASP A 8 -9.94 18.45 6.29
CA ASP A 8 -10.58 18.74 5.00
C ASP A 8 -11.55 17.62 4.61
N SER A 9 -12.63 17.96 3.91
CA SER A 9 -13.64 16.99 3.47
C SER A 9 -13.08 15.90 2.54
N ARG A 10 -12.02 16.20 1.80
CA ARG A 10 -11.31 15.25 0.94
C ARG A 10 -10.47 14.29 1.76
N GLU A 11 -9.89 14.76 2.88
CA GLU A 11 -9.18 13.90 3.81
C GLU A 11 -10.12 12.86 4.42
N HIS A 12 -11.30 13.30 4.88
CA HIS A 12 -12.32 12.42 5.44
C HIS A 12 -12.90 11.43 4.41
N ALA A 13 -12.84 11.76 3.13
CA ALA A 13 -13.24 10.86 2.05
C ALA A 13 -12.10 9.99 1.53
N ALA A 14 -10.86 10.27 1.90
CA ALA A 14 -9.69 9.56 1.38
C ALA A 14 -9.58 8.13 1.93
N GLY A 15 -9.11 7.24 1.07
CA GLY A 15 -8.82 5.86 1.40
C GLY A 15 -7.45 5.42 0.91
N ALA A 16 -7.02 4.26 1.33
CA ALA A 16 -5.80 3.64 0.84
C ALA A 16 -6.10 2.21 0.38
N GLY A 17 -5.59 1.87 -0.78
CA GLY A 17 -5.74 0.53 -1.34
C GLY A 17 -4.68 0.23 -2.38
N ALA A 18 -4.49 -1.03 -2.67
CA ALA A 18 -3.63 -1.53 -3.73
C ALA A 18 -4.22 -2.80 -4.33
N ALA A 19 -4.07 -2.97 -5.63
CA ALA A 19 -4.41 -4.19 -6.31
C ALA A 19 -3.29 -4.56 -7.29
N ALA A 20 -3.13 -5.85 -7.54
CA ALA A 20 -2.19 -6.38 -8.52
C ALA A 20 -2.88 -7.43 -9.39
N PHE A 21 -2.66 -7.37 -10.69
CA PHE A 21 -3.19 -8.32 -11.66
C PHE A 21 -2.04 -8.98 -12.40
N LEU A 22 -2.15 -10.30 -12.55
CA LEU A 22 -1.29 -11.03 -13.46
C LEU A 22 -1.99 -11.12 -14.82
N VAL A 23 -1.34 -10.56 -15.85
CA VAL A 23 -1.86 -10.53 -17.21
C VAL A 23 -1.11 -11.54 -18.07
N GLY A 24 -1.83 -12.32 -18.88
CA GLY A 24 -1.26 -13.32 -19.77
C GLY A 24 -2.26 -13.77 -20.84
N ASP A 25 -1.78 -14.47 -21.86
CA ASP A 25 -2.60 -14.88 -23.01
C ASP A 25 -3.66 -15.95 -22.67
N ASP A 26 -3.42 -16.74 -21.61
CA ASP A 26 -4.31 -17.81 -21.17
C ASP A 26 -5.08 -17.43 -19.90
N ALA A 27 -5.33 -16.14 -19.67
CA ALA A 27 -6.05 -15.66 -18.49
C ALA A 27 -7.55 -16.04 -18.58
N PRO A 28 -8.18 -16.40 -17.44
CA PRO A 28 -9.61 -16.78 -17.42
C PRO A 28 -10.56 -15.60 -17.58
N ALA A 29 -10.09 -14.37 -17.33
CA ALA A 29 -10.82 -13.14 -17.61
C ALA A 29 -10.19 -12.39 -18.77
N ILE A 30 -11.00 -11.75 -19.59
CA ILE A 30 -10.59 -11.10 -20.84
C ILE A 30 -10.90 -9.60 -20.76
N ILE A 31 -9.95 -8.77 -21.17
CA ILE A 31 -10.19 -7.35 -21.40
C ILE A 31 -10.79 -7.20 -22.80
N GLY A 32 -12.06 -6.84 -22.86
CA GLY A 32 -12.84 -6.69 -24.09
C GLY A 32 -12.85 -5.27 -24.64
N ASP A 33 -14.03 -4.84 -25.05
CA ASP A 33 -14.25 -3.53 -25.70
C ASP A 33 -13.85 -2.35 -24.79
N ARG A 34 -13.48 -1.23 -25.43
CA ARG A 34 -12.95 -0.05 -24.76
C ARG A 34 -13.50 1.23 -25.38
N GLY A 35 -14.12 2.07 -24.53
CA GLY A 35 -14.50 3.45 -24.83
C GLY A 35 -13.70 4.45 -24.05
N SER A 36 -13.44 5.63 -24.62
CA SER A 36 -12.71 6.71 -23.92
C SER A 36 -13.27 8.08 -24.33
N HIS A 37 -13.35 8.97 -23.37
CA HIS A 37 -13.70 10.37 -23.60
C HIS A 37 -12.78 11.28 -22.81
N ALA A 38 -12.30 12.34 -23.45
CA ALA A 38 -11.48 13.36 -22.83
C ALA A 38 -12.15 14.74 -23.00
N ASP A 39 -12.45 15.36 -21.87
CA ASP A 39 -12.99 16.70 -21.80
C ASP A 39 -12.28 17.45 -20.64
N PRO A 40 -11.26 18.28 -20.95
CA PRO A 40 -10.48 18.94 -19.91
C PRO A 40 -11.32 19.87 -19.06
N ARG A 41 -11.43 19.58 -17.77
CA ARG A 41 -12.12 20.38 -16.75
C ARG A 41 -11.15 20.75 -15.62
N PRO A 42 -10.31 21.79 -15.84
CA PRO A 42 -9.28 22.15 -14.87
C PRO A 42 -9.90 22.64 -13.55
N GLY A 43 -9.22 22.33 -12.44
CA GLY A 43 -9.59 22.83 -11.13
C GLY A 43 -10.56 21.94 -10.34
N THR A 44 -10.98 20.79 -10.87
CA THR A 44 -11.82 19.85 -10.10
C THR A 44 -11.05 19.19 -8.98
N ARG A 45 -9.84 18.71 -9.27
CA ARG A 45 -8.88 18.21 -8.28
C ARG A 45 -7.47 18.39 -8.84
N PHE A 46 -6.60 19.01 -8.10
CA PHE A 46 -5.23 19.25 -8.52
C PHE A 46 -4.28 19.32 -7.32
N ARG A 47 -2.99 19.27 -7.58
CA ARG A 47 -1.96 19.62 -6.60
C ARG A 47 -1.25 20.86 -7.05
N GLY A 48 -1.13 21.83 -6.15
CA GLY A 48 -0.28 22.99 -6.35
C GLY A 48 1.18 22.56 -6.52
N ARG A 49 1.97 23.35 -7.27
CA ARG A 49 3.38 23.05 -7.47
C ARG A 49 4.12 23.03 -6.13
N GLY A 50 4.72 21.89 -5.78
CA GLY A 50 5.44 21.71 -4.50
C GLY A 50 4.55 21.38 -3.31
N ASN A 51 3.24 21.19 -3.54
CA ASN A 51 2.31 20.72 -2.51
C ASN A 51 2.00 19.23 -2.71
N SER A 52 1.89 18.48 -1.62
CA SER A 52 1.43 17.08 -1.62
C SER A 52 -0.09 17.00 -1.55
N ASP A 53 -0.74 18.01 -1.01
CA ASP A 53 -2.17 18.00 -0.73
C ASP A 53 -3.01 18.24 -1.98
N LEU A 54 -4.13 17.57 -2.03
CA LEU A 54 -5.15 17.78 -3.04
C LEU A 54 -5.93 19.05 -2.73
N ASP A 55 -6.21 19.81 -3.78
CA ASP A 55 -7.01 21.01 -3.76
C ASP A 55 -8.07 20.98 -4.87
N GLY A 56 -9.03 21.88 -4.85
CA GLY A 56 -10.09 22.01 -5.84
C GLY A 56 -10.76 23.38 -5.79
N LEU A 57 -11.50 23.73 -6.84
CA LEU A 57 -12.31 24.96 -6.87
C LEU A 57 -13.58 24.85 -6.01
N ASP A 58 -13.99 23.62 -5.65
CA ASP A 58 -15.16 23.29 -4.81
C ASP A 58 -16.48 23.87 -5.33
N ILE A 59 -16.62 23.87 -6.64
CA ILE A 59 -17.85 24.31 -7.31
C ILE A 59 -18.71 23.08 -7.60
N GLY A 60 -19.59 22.71 -6.67
CA GLY A 60 -20.29 21.43 -6.66
C GLY A 60 -21.06 21.08 -7.93
N THR A 61 -21.58 22.05 -8.71
CA THR A 61 -22.22 21.77 -10.02
C THR A 61 -21.16 21.41 -11.05
N TYR A 62 -20.07 22.18 -11.11
CA TYR A 62 -18.96 21.94 -12.02
C TYR A 62 -18.28 20.60 -11.77
N ASP A 63 -17.99 20.28 -10.50
CA ASP A 63 -17.37 19.03 -10.11
C ASP A 63 -18.23 17.81 -10.45
N ARG A 64 -19.56 17.95 -10.27
CA ARG A 64 -20.53 16.89 -10.62
C ARG A 64 -20.58 16.65 -12.13
N GLU A 65 -20.67 17.71 -12.94
CA GLU A 65 -20.68 17.61 -14.40
C GLU A 65 -19.35 17.06 -14.93
N ALA A 66 -18.23 17.49 -14.35
CA ALA A 66 -16.89 16.99 -14.67
C ALA A 66 -16.69 15.50 -14.35
N PHE A 67 -17.55 14.90 -13.53
CA PHE A 67 -17.59 13.47 -13.29
C PHE A 67 -18.58 12.75 -14.24
N ILE A 68 -19.83 13.21 -14.28
CA ILE A 68 -20.92 12.50 -14.98
C ILE A 68 -20.69 12.47 -16.48
N GLU A 69 -20.44 13.62 -17.11
CA GLU A 69 -20.36 13.73 -18.56
C GLU A 69 -19.24 12.88 -19.18
N PRO A 70 -17.98 12.89 -18.67
CA PRO A 70 -16.95 12.02 -19.22
C PRO A 70 -17.21 10.53 -18.99
N VAL A 71 -17.78 10.17 -17.84
CA VAL A 71 -18.13 8.76 -17.53
C VAL A 71 -19.17 8.26 -18.53
N GLU A 72 -20.28 8.96 -18.69
CA GLU A 72 -21.35 8.57 -19.61
C GLU A 72 -20.88 8.57 -21.08
N ALA A 73 -20.06 9.55 -21.46
CA ALA A 73 -19.50 9.62 -22.81
C ALA A 73 -18.52 8.49 -23.10
N ALA A 74 -17.70 8.09 -22.11
CA ALA A 74 -16.79 6.95 -22.27
C ALA A 74 -17.55 5.62 -22.41
N VAL A 75 -18.65 5.45 -21.67
CA VAL A 75 -19.53 4.28 -21.79
C VAL A 75 -20.27 4.31 -23.14
N GLY A 76 -20.77 5.47 -23.56
CA GLY A 76 -21.44 5.62 -24.85
C GLY A 76 -20.50 5.45 -26.06
N ALA A 77 -19.19 5.38 -25.86
CA ALA A 77 -18.19 5.11 -26.90
C ALA A 77 -17.82 3.61 -27.01
N LEU A 78 -18.44 2.74 -26.21
CA LEU A 78 -18.33 1.29 -26.39
C LEU A 78 -19.18 0.85 -27.59
N ASP A 79 -18.68 -0.14 -28.33
CA ASP A 79 -19.40 -0.76 -29.44
C ASP A 79 -20.36 -1.87 -28.97
N ASP A 80 -20.14 -2.38 -27.76
CA ASP A 80 -20.92 -3.47 -27.15
C ASP A 80 -21.95 -2.94 -26.14
N ASP A 81 -23.24 -3.26 -26.39
CA ASP A 81 -24.38 -2.88 -25.57
C ASP A 81 -24.74 -3.93 -24.50
N THR A 82 -23.88 -4.91 -24.22
CA THR A 82 -24.13 -5.91 -23.17
C THR A 82 -24.37 -5.23 -21.82
N VAL A 83 -25.41 -5.62 -21.12
CA VAL A 83 -25.73 -5.10 -19.78
C VAL A 83 -24.74 -5.70 -18.77
N PRO A 84 -23.96 -4.88 -18.08
CA PRO A 84 -23.00 -5.40 -17.11
C PRO A 84 -23.71 -5.90 -15.84
N GLU A 85 -23.22 -6.98 -15.28
CA GLU A 85 -23.63 -7.47 -13.95
C GLU A 85 -23.06 -6.63 -12.82
N ALA A 86 -21.87 -6.05 -13.06
CA ALA A 86 -21.14 -5.21 -12.11
C ALA A 86 -20.54 -3.98 -12.80
N VAL A 87 -20.52 -2.84 -12.09
CA VAL A 87 -19.91 -1.58 -12.56
C VAL A 87 -18.82 -1.14 -11.58
N ALA A 88 -17.58 -1.41 -11.94
CA ALA A 88 -16.40 -0.99 -11.21
C ALA A 88 -16.04 0.45 -11.58
N LEU A 89 -16.58 1.42 -10.85
CA LEU A 89 -16.43 2.85 -11.14
C LEU A 89 -15.61 3.56 -10.05
N GLN A 90 -14.47 4.13 -10.45
CA GLN A 90 -13.72 5.00 -9.56
C GLN A 90 -14.45 6.31 -9.35
N ALA A 91 -14.56 6.73 -8.09
CA ALA A 91 -15.19 7.99 -7.72
C ALA A 91 -14.50 8.64 -6.50
N PRO A 92 -14.53 9.97 -6.39
CA PRO A 92 -13.97 10.68 -5.25
C PRO A 92 -14.84 10.62 -3.99
N ASN A 93 -16.04 10.10 -4.07
CA ASN A 93 -16.95 9.84 -2.96
C ASN A 93 -18.07 8.88 -3.38
N GLY A 94 -18.71 8.22 -2.40
CA GLY A 94 -19.76 7.23 -2.62
C GLY A 94 -21.09 7.75 -3.20
N LYS A 95 -21.26 9.06 -3.45
CA LYS A 95 -22.51 9.62 -3.96
C LYS A 95 -22.51 9.86 -5.46
N LEU A 96 -21.34 10.14 -6.04
CA LEU A 96 -21.23 10.51 -7.46
C LEU A 96 -21.54 9.36 -8.42
N PRO A 97 -21.15 8.09 -8.15
CA PRO A 97 -21.52 6.97 -9.02
C PRO A 97 -23.01 6.88 -9.27
N TYR A 98 -23.82 7.06 -8.23
CA TYR A 98 -25.29 6.99 -8.29
C TYR A 98 -25.96 8.24 -8.89
N ARG A 99 -25.18 9.18 -9.45
CA ARG A 99 -25.67 10.32 -10.22
C ARG A 99 -25.53 10.16 -11.71
N THR A 100 -24.83 9.11 -12.15
CA THR A 100 -24.73 8.72 -13.56
C THR A 100 -26.01 7.98 -14.01
N ALA A 101 -26.16 7.81 -15.32
CA ALA A 101 -27.24 7.00 -15.89
C ALA A 101 -26.97 5.48 -15.84
N LEU A 102 -25.92 5.05 -15.17
CA LEU A 102 -25.54 3.64 -15.03
C LEU A 102 -26.48 2.92 -14.04
N ASP A 103 -26.52 1.60 -14.17
CA ASP A 103 -27.34 0.76 -13.28
C ASP A 103 -26.82 0.84 -11.84
N THR A 104 -27.70 1.24 -10.93
CA THR A 104 -27.36 1.47 -9.51
C THR A 104 -27.11 0.17 -8.75
N ASP A 105 -27.76 -0.93 -9.13
CA ASP A 105 -27.59 -2.22 -8.48
C ASP A 105 -26.25 -2.84 -8.92
N ALA A 106 -25.90 -2.70 -10.20
CA ALA A 106 -24.60 -3.11 -10.71
C ALA A 106 -23.43 -2.31 -10.10
N ILE A 107 -23.61 -1.01 -9.80
CA ILE A 107 -22.64 -0.21 -9.05
C ILE A 107 -22.53 -0.72 -7.61
N ALA A 108 -23.67 -0.88 -6.93
CA ALA A 108 -23.71 -1.30 -5.53
C ALA A 108 -23.13 -2.69 -5.30
N ALA A 109 -23.15 -3.56 -6.31
CA ALA A 109 -22.62 -4.93 -6.24
C ALA A 109 -21.11 -4.97 -5.93
N VAL A 110 -20.33 -3.95 -6.36
CA VAL A 110 -18.86 -3.96 -6.29
C VAL A 110 -18.25 -2.63 -5.84
N GLU A 111 -19.06 -1.72 -5.35
CA GLU A 111 -18.63 -0.41 -4.88
C GLU A 111 -17.79 -0.56 -3.62
N THR A 112 -16.61 0.06 -3.59
CA THR A 112 -15.65 -0.01 -2.48
C THR A 112 -15.43 1.32 -1.79
N VAL A 113 -15.90 2.41 -2.37
CA VAL A 113 -15.64 3.79 -1.89
C VAL A 113 -16.34 4.09 -0.56
N SER A 114 -17.49 3.46 -0.29
CA SER A 114 -18.24 3.64 0.97
C SER A 114 -17.53 3.02 2.16
N GLU A 115 -16.76 1.94 1.95
CA GLU A 115 -16.05 1.23 3.02
C GLU A 115 -14.58 1.65 3.11
N LEU A 116 -13.91 1.79 1.97
CA LEU A 116 -12.48 2.05 1.91
C LEU A 116 -12.14 3.53 1.71
N GLY A 117 -13.12 4.37 1.37
CA GLY A 117 -12.90 5.73 0.93
C GLY A 117 -12.37 5.82 -0.51
N ASP A 118 -12.03 7.04 -0.94
CA ASP A 118 -11.41 7.27 -2.25
C ASP A 118 -9.97 6.72 -2.26
N THR A 119 -9.78 5.59 -2.87
CA THR A 119 -8.48 4.94 -3.06
C THR A 119 -7.78 5.38 -4.35
N ALA A 120 -8.29 6.40 -5.03
CA ALA A 120 -7.80 6.94 -6.30
C ALA A 120 -7.66 5.82 -7.38
N ALA A 121 -6.48 5.69 -8.00
CA ALA A 121 -6.26 4.71 -9.07
C ALA A 121 -6.45 3.24 -8.64
N ALA A 122 -6.49 2.93 -7.35
CA ALA A 122 -6.77 1.59 -6.87
C ALA A 122 -8.28 1.26 -6.84
N GLY A 123 -9.17 2.25 -6.92
CA GLY A 123 -10.62 2.03 -6.80
C GLY A 123 -11.17 1.05 -7.84
N VAL A 124 -10.92 1.27 -9.13
CA VAL A 124 -11.38 0.36 -10.18
C VAL A 124 -10.80 -1.05 -10.04
N PRO A 125 -9.47 -1.22 -9.89
CA PRO A 125 -8.90 -2.54 -9.65
C PRO A 125 -9.47 -3.28 -8.44
N LEU A 126 -9.73 -2.60 -7.33
CA LEU A 126 -10.35 -3.20 -6.14
C LEU A 126 -11.78 -3.65 -6.42
N SER A 127 -12.58 -2.81 -7.10
CA SER A 127 -13.95 -3.17 -7.51
C SER A 127 -13.98 -4.32 -8.51
N ILE A 128 -13.00 -4.42 -9.45
CA ILE A 128 -12.86 -5.60 -10.33
C ILE A 128 -12.55 -6.86 -9.50
N ALA A 129 -11.64 -6.76 -8.52
CA ALA A 129 -11.36 -7.88 -7.63
C ALA A 129 -12.62 -8.32 -6.85
N THR A 130 -13.44 -7.38 -6.39
CA THR A 130 -14.72 -7.65 -5.75
C THR A 130 -15.68 -8.35 -6.72
N ALA A 131 -15.74 -7.90 -7.98
CA ALA A 131 -16.57 -8.53 -9.01
C ALA A 131 -16.16 -9.99 -9.27
N PHE A 132 -14.86 -10.25 -9.37
CA PHE A 132 -14.33 -11.60 -9.56
C PHE A 132 -14.64 -12.52 -8.36
N ASP A 133 -14.47 -12.02 -7.15
CA ASP A 133 -14.77 -12.77 -5.91
C ASP A 133 -16.27 -13.10 -5.81
N ALA A 134 -17.13 -12.18 -6.24
CA ALA A 134 -18.58 -12.37 -6.30
C ALA A 134 -19.04 -13.26 -7.47
N GLY A 135 -18.19 -13.54 -8.46
CA GLY A 135 -18.50 -14.37 -9.62
C GLY A 135 -19.26 -13.64 -10.71
N HIS A 136 -19.12 -12.32 -10.84
CA HIS A 136 -19.71 -11.54 -11.94
C HIS A 136 -18.92 -11.71 -13.23
N ASP A 137 -19.52 -12.34 -14.23
CA ASP A 137 -18.88 -12.61 -15.52
C ASP A 137 -18.82 -11.40 -16.45
N GLU A 138 -19.69 -10.40 -16.25
CA GLU A 138 -19.77 -9.20 -17.07
C GLU A 138 -19.54 -7.95 -16.21
N THR A 139 -18.30 -7.45 -16.20
CA THR A 139 -17.93 -6.27 -15.43
C THR A 139 -17.58 -5.10 -16.35
N LEU A 140 -18.22 -3.95 -16.12
CA LEU A 140 -17.85 -2.67 -16.74
C LEU A 140 -16.92 -1.89 -15.82
N ALA A 141 -15.66 -1.77 -16.20
CA ALA A 141 -14.64 -1.05 -15.44
C ALA A 141 -14.47 0.37 -15.99
N ILE A 142 -14.62 1.39 -15.14
CA ILE A 142 -14.58 2.79 -15.55
C ILE A 142 -13.60 3.57 -14.67
N GLY A 143 -12.47 3.94 -15.28
CA GLY A 143 -11.50 4.86 -14.68
C GLY A 143 -11.85 6.28 -15.02
N TRP A 144 -12.05 7.13 -14.02
CA TRP A 144 -12.22 8.56 -14.16
C TRP A 144 -10.98 9.29 -13.67
N GLY A 145 -10.49 10.22 -14.50
CA GLY A 145 -9.36 11.08 -14.19
C GLY A 145 -9.84 12.51 -13.98
N SER A 146 -9.67 13.04 -12.76
CA SER A 146 -10.08 14.40 -12.42
C SER A 146 -9.45 15.42 -13.36
N GLY A 147 -10.30 16.22 -13.99
CA GLY A 147 -9.92 17.29 -14.94
C GLY A 147 -9.50 16.82 -16.33
N ALA A 148 -9.61 15.52 -16.64
CA ALA A 148 -9.13 15.00 -17.92
C ALA A 148 -10.18 14.18 -18.71
N GLY A 149 -10.96 13.31 -18.06
CA GLY A 149 -11.92 12.46 -18.75
C GLY A 149 -12.08 11.07 -18.12
N ALA A 150 -12.63 10.14 -18.89
CA ALA A 150 -12.84 8.77 -18.44
C ALA A 150 -12.49 7.75 -19.53
N THR A 151 -12.23 6.52 -19.09
CA THR A 151 -12.09 5.34 -19.95
C THR A 151 -12.94 4.21 -19.37
N ALA A 152 -13.80 3.63 -20.19
CA ALA A 152 -14.58 2.46 -19.89
C ALA A 152 -13.99 1.24 -20.61
N VAL A 153 -13.98 0.09 -19.92
CA VAL A 153 -13.45 -1.17 -20.44
C VAL A 153 -14.37 -2.30 -20.01
N ARG A 154 -14.72 -3.18 -20.93
CA ARG A 154 -15.39 -4.44 -20.64
C ARG A 154 -14.40 -5.45 -20.08
N VAL A 155 -14.79 -6.16 -19.04
CA VAL A 155 -14.05 -7.30 -18.51
C VAL A 155 -15.00 -8.48 -18.46
N GLU A 156 -14.70 -9.51 -19.25
CA GLU A 156 -15.50 -10.72 -19.42
C GLU A 156 -14.86 -11.88 -18.67
N GLY A 157 -15.65 -12.66 -17.94
CA GLY A 157 -15.19 -13.75 -17.10
C GLY A 157 -14.61 -13.29 -15.76
N THR A 158 -14.20 -14.27 -14.96
CA THR A 158 -13.65 -14.07 -13.63
C THR A 158 -12.26 -14.69 -13.49
N ALA A 159 -11.49 -14.23 -12.52
CA ALA A 159 -10.19 -14.79 -12.18
C ALA A 159 -10.12 -15.09 -10.67
N PRO A 160 -9.31 -16.05 -10.23
CA PRO A 160 -9.08 -16.28 -8.81
C PRO A 160 -8.58 -15.00 -8.11
N VAL A 161 -9.17 -14.70 -6.95
CA VAL A 161 -8.88 -13.50 -6.17
C VAL A 161 -8.37 -13.90 -4.78
N GLU A 162 -7.37 -13.19 -4.31
CA GLU A 162 -6.98 -13.18 -2.91
C GLU A 162 -7.08 -11.71 -2.44
N ALA A 163 -8.12 -11.38 -1.69
CA ALA A 163 -8.42 -10.02 -1.29
C ALA A 163 -8.58 -9.88 0.23
N SER A 164 -8.20 -8.72 0.77
CA SER A 164 -8.51 -8.26 2.11
C SER A 164 -8.99 -6.83 2.01
N LEU A 165 -10.30 -6.64 2.04
CA LEU A 165 -10.98 -5.36 1.83
C LEU A 165 -11.58 -4.77 3.12
N SER A 166 -11.42 -5.45 4.26
CA SER A 166 -11.86 -4.97 5.57
C SER A 166 -10.68 -4.50 6.42
N ALA A 167 -10.87 -3.43 7.17
CA ALA A 167 -9.97 -3.03 8.24
C ALA A 167 -10.36 -3.78 9.53
N GLU A 168 -9.39 -4.37 10.20
CA GLU A 168 -9.61 -5.07 11.48
C GLU A 168 -9.47 -4.12 12.67
N ASP A 169 -8.71 -3.04 12.52
CA ASP A 169 -8.36 -2.12 13.60
C ASP A 169 -8.90 -0.71 13.36
N GLU A 170 -9.49 -0.13 14.40
CA GLU A 170 -9.84 1.27 14.46
C GLU A 170 -8.70 2.07 15.12
N ILE A 171 -8.41 3.26 14.60
CA ILE A 171 -7.47 4.18 15.23
C ILE A 171 -8.14 5.52 15.47
N GLU A 172 -7.79 6.15 16.60
CA GLU A 172 -8.23 7.49 16.91
C GLU A 172 -7.65 8.52 15.92
N TYR A 173 -8.43 9.53 15.54
CA TYR A 173 -8.03 10.56 14.59
C TYR A 173 -6.67 11.24 14.91
N PRO A 174 -6.37 11.61 16.18
CA PRO A 174 -5.04 12.13 16.50
C PRO A 174 -3.90 11.12 16.28
N ALA A 175 -4.16 9.83 16.42
CA ALA A 175 -3.16 8.79 16.13
C ALA A 175 -2.96 8.64 14.61
N TYR A 176 -4.04 8.74 13.82
CA TYR A 176 -3.97 8.79 12.37
C TYR A 176 -3.13 9.98 11.88
N LEU A 177 -3.39 11.20 12.39
CA LEU A 177 -2.62 12.40 12.03
C LEU A 177 -1.13 12.28 12.39
N ARG A 178 -0.81 11.65 13.55
CA ARG A 178 0.58 11.35 13.91
C ARG A 178 1.23 10.36 12.95
N ARG A 179 0.51 9.28 12.59
CA ARG A 179 1.02 8.28 11.64
C ARG A 179 1.20 8.87 10.24
N ARG A 180 0.35 9.79 9.85
CA ARG A 180 0.47 10.58 8.62
C ARG A 180 1.65 11.56 8.67
N GLY A 181 1.92 12.13 9.82
CA GLY A 181 2.99 13.07 10.09
C GLY A 181 2.55 14.53 10.13
N ASP A 182 1.24 14.78 10.28
CA ASP A 182 0.68 16.13 10.45
C ASP A 182 0.86 16.64 11.88
N ILE A 183 0.85 15.73 12.86
CA ILE A 183 1.23 16.03 14.23
C ILE A 183 2.63 15.49 14.47
N VAL A 184 3.60 16.37 14.63
CA VAL A 184 5.00 16.05 14.86
C VAL A 184 5.39 16.57 16.24
N GLY A 185 5.89 15.70 17.12
CA GLY A 185 6.49 16.09 18.40
C GLY A 185 7.86 16.74 18.22
N GLU A 186 8.42 17.30 19.29
CA GLU A 186 9.80 17.75 19.29
C GLU A 186 10.75 16.59 18.98
N LYS A 187 11.74 16.85 18.11
CA LYS A 187 12.82 15.89 17.89
C LYS A 187 13.59 15.75 19.20
N PRO A 188 13.86 14.52 19.66
CA PRO A 188 14.68 14.36 20.87
C PRO A 188 16.06 14.96 20.66
N ASP A 189 16.49 15.79 21.63
CA ASP A 189 17.83 16.38 21.63
C ASP A 189 18.89 15.32 21.90
N GLY A 190 19.82 15.17 20.98
CA GLY A 190 21.12 14.51 21.18
C GLY A 190 21.11 12.99 21.10
N GLY A 191 22.31 12.44 21.12
CA GLY A 191 22.59 11.03 21.43
C GLY A 191 22.35 10.04 20.29
N ALA A 192 22.31 10.49 19.07
CA ALA A 192 22.15 9.61 17.93
C ALA A 192 23.43 8.82 17.65
N ALA A 193 23.34 7.50 17.70
CA ALA A 193 24.39 6.64 17.19
C ALA A 193 24.51 6.87 15.68
N HIS A 194 25.66 7.40 15.27
CA HIS A 194 25.94 7.56 13.84
C HIS A 194 26.11 6.19 13.19
N VAL A 195 25.22 5.83 12.26
CA VAL A 195 25.36 4.59 11.49
C VAL A 195 26.30 4.86 10.32
N PRO A 196 27.48 4.21 10.27
CA PRO A 196 28.39 4.39 9.15
C PRO A 196 27.77 3.93 7.84
N VAL A 197 28.07 4.64 6.75
CA VAL A 197 27.57 4.29 5.40
C VAL A 197 27.81 2.82 5.03
N PRO A 198 28.95 2.19 5.33
CA PRO A 198 29.13 0.76 5.07
C PRO A 198 28.11 -0.13 5.79
N THR A 199 27.84 0.14 7.06
CA THR A 199 26.85 -0.61 7.85
C THR A 199 25.44 -0.44 7.28
N TRP A 200 25.10 0.77 6.87
CA TRP A 200 23.83 1.04 6.23
C TRP A 200 23.68 0.26 4.90
N ARG A 201 24.71 0.28 4.04
CA ARG A 201 24.71 -0.46 2.77
C ARG A 201 24.53 -1.97 2.95
N ARG A 202 25.18 -2.54 3.97
CA ARG A 202 25.06 -3.98 4.30
C ARG A 202 23.64 -4.35 4.72
N ALA A 203 22.97 -3.46 5.42
CA ALA A 203 21.60 -3.69 5.88
C ALA A 203 20.53 -3.55 4.78
N ILE A 204 20.85 -3.02 3.58
CA ILE A 204 19.89 -2.82 2.50
C ILE A 204 19.25 -4.13 2.07
N ALA A 205 20.05 -5.16 1.85
CA ALA A 205 19.56 -6.45 1.36
C ALA A 205 18.54 -7.06 2.33
N GLN A 206 18.86 -7.13 3.61
CA GLN A 206 17.94 -7.64 4.63
C GLN A 206 16.72 -6.73 4.83
N ARG A 207 16.93 -5.43 4.98
CA ARG A 207 15.87 -4.49 5.34
C ARG A 207 14.83 -4.29 4.23
N HIS A 208 15.26 -4.30 2.97
CA HIS A 208 14.40 -3.99 1.83
C HIS A 208 14.03 -5.19 0.97
N ARG A 209 14.84 -6.26 0.97
CA ARG A 209 14.61 -7.44 0.13
C ARG A 209 14.47 -8.75 0.90
N HIS A 210 14.54 -8.71 2.23
CA HIS A 210 14.46 -9.90 3.08
C HIS A 210 15.51 -10.94 2.71
N GLU A 211 16.74 -10.52 2.49
CA GLU A 211 17.85 -11.37 2.09
C GLU A 211 18.75 -11.73 3.26
N SER A 212 19.23 -12.96 3.26
CA SER A 212 20.27 -13.50 4.14
C SER A 212 21.30 -14.22 3.30
N GLY A 213 22.34 -14.75 3.90
CA GLY A 213 23.40 -15.45 3.21
C GLY A 213 23.40 -16.96 3.48
N LEU A 214 23.54 -17.75 2.43
CA LEU A 214 23.80 -19.19 2.50
C LEU A 214 25.29 -19.42 2.33
N CYS A 215 25.93 -20.11 3.27
CA CYS A 215 27.33 -20.48 3.16
C CYS A 215 27.51 -21.59 2.11
N PRO A 216 28.34 -21.39 1.07
CA PRO A 216 28.54 -22.40 0.05
C PRO A 216 29.34 -23.63 0.54
N GLU A 217 30.08 -23.48 1.65
CA GLU A 217 30.92 -24.55 2.19
C GLU A 217 30.13 -25.52 3.11
N CYS A 218 29.24 -25.00 3.94
CA CYS A 218 28.53 -25.84 4.93
C CYS A 218 27.01 -25.74 4.88
N GLY A 219 26.45 -24.87 4.05
CA GLY A 219 25.00 -24.68 3.92
C GLY A 219 24.34 -23.95 5.07
N ALA A 220 25.11 -23.40 6.03
CA ALA A 220 24.55 -22.60 7.10
C ALA A 220 24.02 -21.25 6.60
N VAL A 221 22.92 -20.80 7.18
CA VAL A 221 22.35 -19.47 6.87
C VAL A 221 22.85 -18.47 7.89
N ALA A 222 23.27 -17.30 7.41
CA ALA A 222 23.88 -16.27 8.23
C ALA A 222 23.31 -14.88 7.96
N PHE A 223 23.31 -14.05 9.00
CA PHE A 223 23.06 -12.63 8.92
C PHE A 223 23.97 -11.90 9.93
N PRO A 224 24.67 -10.81 9.51
CA PRO A 224 24.82 -10.31 8.15
C PRO A 224 25.58 -11.30 7.25
N PRO A 225 25.30 -11.33 5.91
CA PRO A 225 25.92 -12.27 4.98
C PRO A 225 27.31 -11.80 4.55
N GLU A 226 28.25 -11.66 5.49
CA GLU A 226 29.60 -11.18 5.24
C GLU A 226 30.62 -11.71 6.25
N GLY A 227 31.86 -11.78 5.84
CA GLY A 227 32.97 -12.20 6.68
C GLY A 227 33.07 -13.73 6.79
N ALA A 228 33.44 -14.21 7.97
CA ALA A 228 33.54 -15.62 8.22
C ALA A 228 32.17 -16.25 8.54
N CYS A 229 31.91 -17.44 8.01
CA CYS A 229 30.73 -18.21 8.35
C CYS A 229 30.66 -18.48 9.85
N PRO A 230 29.53 -18.23 10.54
CA PRO A 230 29.43 -18.46 11.98
C PRO A 230 29.55 -19.94 12.38
N GLU A 231 29.27 -20.88 11.47
CA GLU A 231 29.32 -22.30 11.74
C GLU A 231 30.68 -22.95 11.38
N CYS A 232 31.12 -22.81 10.12
CA CYS A 232 32.36 -23.46 9.67
C CYS A 232 33.59 -22.54 9.71
N HIS A 233 33.43 -21.27 10.05
CA HIS A 233 34.49 -20.26 10.16
C HIS A 233 35.26 -19.98 8.86
N ALA A 234 34.83 -20.52 7.73
CA ALA A 234 35.44 -20.23 6.44
C ALA A 234 35.12 -18.77 6.01
N LEU A 235 36.11 -18.11 5.43
CA LEU A 235 35.89 -16.82 4.75
C LEU A 235 35.28 -17.13 3.38
N VAL A 236 34.02 -16.78 3.20
CA VAL A 236 33.26 -17.11 1.97
C VAL A 236 32.52 -15.88 1.44
N GLU A 237 32.21 -15.90 0.17
CA GLU A 237 31.13 -15.07 -0.39
C GLU A 237 29.83 -15.84 -0.24
N PHE A 238 28.91 -15.28 0.56
CA PHE A 238 27.62 -15.92 0.80
C PHE A 238 26.74 -15.84 -0.44
N GLU A 239 26.06 -16.90 -0.75
CA GLU A 239 24.99 -16.91 -1.75
C GLU A 239 23.72 -16.27 -1.15
N SER A 240 22.97 -15.51 -1.96
CA SER A 240 21.73 -14.90 -1.49
C SER A 240 20.64 -15.95 -1.26
N VAL A 241 19.99 -15.92 -0.11
CA VAL A 241 18.82 -16.72 0.22
C VAL A 241 17.73 -15.86 0.81
N THR A 242 16.49 -16.07 0.36
CA THR A 242 15.32 -15.34 0.86
C THR A 242 14.63 -16.19 1.92
N PRO A 243 14.57 -15.74 3.19
CA PRO A 243 13.80 -16.41 4.24
C PRO A 243 12.30 -16.40 3.95
N THR A 244 11.56 -17.29 4.63
CA THR A 244 10.09 -17.23 4.66
C THR A 244 9.61 -15.89 5.21
N LEU A 245 8.38 -15.49 4.85
CA LEU A 245 7.80 -14.25 5.42
C LEU A 245 7.23 -14.47 6.83
N ASP A 246 6.98 -15.71 7.22
CA ASP A 246 6.45 -16.07 8.53
C ASP A 246 7.57 -16.47 9.46
N GLY A 247 7.57 -15.93 10.67
CA GLY A 247 8.62 -16.12 11.66
C GLY A 247 8.10 -16.07 13.09
N VAL A 248 9.01 -16.27 14.04
CA VAL A 248 8.72 -16.24 15.48
C VAL A 248 9.66 -15.28 16.18
N VAL A 249 9.14 -14.46 17.08
CA VAL A 249 9.92 -13.51 17.88
C VAL A 249 10.79 -14.23 18.89
N GLU A 250 12.09 -14.02 18.82
CA GLU A 250 13.08 -14.56 19.79
C GLU A 250 13.44 -13.55 20.89
N ALA A 251 13.46 -12.26 20.52
CA ALA A 251 13.68 -11.18 21.46
C ALA A 251 12.88 -9.95 21.02
N ALA A 252 12.37 -9.20 21.97
CA ALA A 252 11.67 -7.97 21.72
C ALA A 252 12.08 -6.88 22.70
N THR A 253 12.11 -5.65 22.24
CA THR A 253 12.38 -4.47 23.05
C THR A 253 11.64 -3.26 22.49
N THR A 254 11.48 -2.24 23.34
CA THR A 254 10.93 -0.96 22.93
C THR A 254 12.01 0.09 22.97
N ILE A 255 12.24 0.78 21.85
CA ILE A 255 13.17 1.90 21.77
C ILE A 255 12.40 3.17 22.10
N GLY A 256 12.77 3.82 23.18
CA GLY A 256 12.18 5.08 23.64
C GLY A 256 13.01 6.30 23.23
N GLN A 257 12.64 7.46 23.78
CA GLN A 257 13.38 8.70 23.58
C GLN A 257 14.85 8.56 24.01
N GLY A 258 15.76 9.07 23.18
CA GLY A 258 17.19 9.07 23.43
C GLY A 258 17.93 7.79 23.04
N GLY A 259 17.21 6.72 22.65
CA GLY A 259 17.84 5.45 22.25
C GLY A 259 17.78 5.16 20.74
N ALA A 260 17.09 5.99 19.97
CA ALA A 260 16.92 5.75 18.54
C ALA A 260 18.11 6.27 17.72
N PRO A 261 18.58 5.52 16.70
CA PRO A 261 19.49 6.06 15.70
C PRO A 261 18.91 7.29 14.98
N PRO A 262 19.75 8.17 14.40
CA PRO A 262 19.30 9.43 13.79
C PRO A 262 18.24 9.27 12.73
N GLU A 263 18.33 8.23 11.91
CA GLU A 263 17.38 7.92 10.84
C GLU A 263 15.96 7.65 11.36
N PHE A 264 15.81 7.32 12.64
CA PHE A 264 14.53 7.10 13.29
C PHE A 264 14.04 8.29 14.12
N ALA A 265 14.77 9.40 14.15
CA ALA A 265 14.41 10.58 14.95
C ALA A 265 13.02 11.13 14.56
N GLU A 266 12.71 11.21 13.27
CA GLU A 266 11.39 11.62 12.81
C GLU A 266 10.30 10.62 13.19
N GLN A 267 10.57 9.32 13.10
CA GLN A 267 9.62 8.31 13.55
C GLN A 267 9.34 8.43 15.04
N THR A 268 10.38 8.62 15.84
CA THR A 268 10.23 8.82 17.29
C THR A 268 9.43 10.07 17.60
N ALA A 269 9.64 11.16 16.85
CA ALA A 269 8.87 12.39 17.00
C ALA A 269 7.37 12.21 16.66
N ARG A 270 7.05 11.36 15.69
CA ARG A 270 5.66 11.11 15.26
C ARG A 270 4.92 10.07 16.11
N GLN A 271 5.60 9.00 16.48
CA GLN A 271 5.01 7.82 17.12
C GLN A 271 5.42 7.63 18.58
N GLY A 272 6.42 8.40 19.06
CA GLY A 272 7.05 8.13 20.34
C GLY A 272 7.94 6.89 20.28
N SER A 273 7.85 6.05 21.31
CA SER A 273 8.59 4.77 21.34
C SER A 273 8.05 3.78 20.28
N PHE A 274 8.93 2.92 19.78
CA PHE A 274 8.59 1.89 18.82
C PHE A 274 9.21 0.54 19.19
N GLY A 275 8.53 -0.54 18.81
CA GLY A 275 8.97 -1.91 19.03
C GLY A 275 10.03 -2.34 18.02
N VAL A 276 11.03 -3.10 18.51
CA VAL A 276 12.01 -3.82 17.69
C VAL A 276 12.12 -5.24 18.22
N ALA A 277 12.19 -6.19 17.29
CA ALA A 277 12.33 -7.61 17.62
C ALA A 277 13.45 -8.26 16.82
N ILE A 278 14.03 -9.29 17.37
CA ILE A 278 14.77 -10.30 16.63
C ILE A 278 13.76 -11.39 16.29
N VAL A 279 13.60 -11.65 15.01
CA VAL A 279 12.64 -12.62 14.50
C VAL A 279 13.38 -13.74 13.78
N ARG A 280 13.09 -14.97 14.14
CA ARG A 280 13.63 -16.15 13.51
C ARG A 280 12.71 -16.58 12.37
N PHE A 281 13.32 -16.80 11.21
CA PHE A 281 12.68 -17.24 9.98
C PHE A 281 13.32 -18.51 9.47
N GLU A 282 12.56 -19.32 8.77
CA GLU A 282 13.10 -20.41 7.98
C GLU A 282 13.74 -19.87 6.70
N ALA A 283 14.90 -20.39 6.32
CA ALA A 283 15.63 -20.00 5.11
C ALA A 283 16.41 -21.19 4.53
N GLY A 284 16.09 -21.57 3.30
CA GLY A 284 16.69 -22.75 2.70
C GLY A 284 16.48 -24.01 3.57
N ASN A 285 17.57 -24.64 4.01
CA ASN A 285 17.53 -25.81 4.90
C ASN A 285 17.81 -25.46 6.37
N GLY A 286 17.81 -24.19 6.72
CA GLY A 286 18.13 -23.71 8.08
C GLY A 286 17.22 -22.58 8.53
N GLU A 287 17.66 -21.88 9.55
CA GLU A 287 16.97 -20.75 10.14
C GLU A 287 17.91 -19.53 10.21
N VAL A 288 17.34 -18.35 10.23
CA VAL A 288 18.07 -17.09 10.42
C VAL A 288 17.31 -16.14 11.30
N SER A 289 18.02 -15.45 12.21
CA SER A 289 17.44 -14.44 13.08
C SER A 289 17.74 -13.05 12.54
N LEU A 290 16.68 -12.28 12.23
CA LEU A 290 16.77 -10.95 11.62
C LEU A 290 16.19 -9.87 12.54
N PRO A 291 16.87 -8.71 12.68
CA PRO A 291 16.32 -7.57 13.40
C PRO A 291 15.23 -6.87 12.56
N MET A 292 14.08 -6.61 13.15
CA MET A 292 12.97 -5.92 12.51
C MET A 292 12.29 -4.93 13.46
N GLN A 293 11.75 -3.83 12.91
CA GLN A 293 10.75 -3.06 13.63
C GLN A 293 9.45 -3.87 13.70
N VAL A 294 8.70 -3.70 14.78
CA VAL A 294 7.37 -4.30 14.96
C VAL A 294 6.30 -3.26 14.60
N VAL A 295 5.23 -3.68 13.95
CA VAL A 295 4.14 -2.77 13.55
C VAL A 295 3.45 -2.17 14.76
N GLU A 296 3.20 -2.99 15.80
CA GLU A 296 2.58 -2.57 17.05
C GLU A 296 3.43 -2.97 18.25
N SER A 297 3.11 -4.06 18.88
CA SER A 297 3.88 -4.67 19.97
C SER A 297 3.95 -6.17 19.77
N ALA A 298 5.06 -6.78 20.14
CA ALA A 298 5.22 -8.22 20.10
C ALA A 298 5.98 -8.70 21.33
N ALA A 299 5.65 -9.89 21.81
CA ALA A 299 6.33 -10.58 22.86
C ALA A 299 7.16 -11.74 22.30
N VAL A 300 8.09 -12.22 23.11
CA VAL A 300 8.89 -13.44 22.77
C VAL A 300 7.95 -14.62 22.61
N GLY A 301 8.09 -15.34 21.50
CA GLY A 301 7.26 -16.48 21.14
C GLY A 301 6.07 -16.14 20.22
N ASP A 302 5.77 -14.86 20.00
CA ASP A 302 4.68 -14.47 19.12
C ASP A 302 4.99 -14.85 17.66
N PRO A 303 4.03 -15.44 16.94
CA PRO A 303 4.12 -15.59 15.50
C PRO A 303 3.96 -14.24 14.82
N VAL A 304 4.80 -13.96 13.83
CA VAL A 304 4.78 -12.70 13.09
C VAL A 304 4.92 -12.95 11.61
N ARG A 305 4.47 -12.00 10.80
CA ARG A 305 4.71 -11.96 9.36
C ARG A 305 5.51 -10.72 8.98
N ALA A 306 6.54 -10.90 8.16
CA ALA A 306 7.27 -9.80 7.55
C ALA A 306 6.41 -9.15 6.47
N VAL A 307 6.08 -7.86 6.64
CA VAL A 307 5.21 -7.10 5.75
C VAL A 307 5.86 -5.81 5.31
N PRO A 308 5.68 -5.39 4.04
CA PRO A 308 6.18 -4.10 3.57
C PRO A 308 5.52 -2.95 4.33
N ARG A 309 6.31 -2.08 4.92
CA ARG A 309 5.85 -0.88 5.64
C ARG A 309 6.86 0.25 5.48
N ARG A 310 6.42 1.48 5.73
CA ARG A 310 7.34 2.60 5.89
C ARG A 310 8.19 2.39 7.15
N VAL A 311 9.51 2.33 6.98
CA VAL A 311 10.44 2.10 8.08
C VAL A 311 10.79 3.42 8.76
N TYR A 312 11.14 4.45 7.97
CA TYR A 312 11.42 5.80 8.45
C TYR A 312 11.26 6.82 7.32
N VAL A 313 11.36 8.09 7.65
CA VAL A 313 11.41 9.20 6.69
C VAL A 313 12.70 9.97 6.95
N GLU A 314 13.44 10.28 5.91
CA GLU A 314 14.68 11.03 5.97
C GLU A 314 14.62 12.17 4.96
N GLU A 315 14.77 13.40 5.41
CA GLU A 315 14.69 14.60 4.57
C GLU A 315 13.39 14.64 3.70
N GLY A 316 12.27 14.22 4.26
CA GLY A 316 10.99 14.14 3.54
C GLY A 316 10.84 12.94 2.60
N VAL A 317 11.87 12.09 2.47
CA VAL A 317 11.83 10.90 1.61
C VAL A 317 11.44 9.66 2.40
N PRO A 318 10.26 9.06 2.19
CA PRO A 318 9.88 7.84 2.87
C PRO A 318 10.74 6.65 2.43
N ARG A 319 11.20 5.87 3.40
CA ARG A 319 11.96 4.63 3.20
C ARG A 319 11.08 3.46 3.59
N TYR A 320 10.83 2.59 2.63
CA TYR A 320 10.04 1.37 2.83
C TYR A 320 10.96 0.18 3.06
N GLY A 321 10.49 -0.78 3.81
CA GLY A 321 11.17 -2.04 4.11
C GLY A 321 10.21 -2.99 4.79
N LEU A 322 10.73 -4.06 5.39
CA LEU A 322 9.91 -5.05 6.07
C LEU A 322 9.83 -4.76 7.56
N LYS A 323 8.63 -4.91 8.11
CA LYS A 323 8.35 -4.89 9.56
C LYS A 323 7.67 -6.19 9.97
N ALA A 324 7.87 -6.59 11.21
CA ALA A 324 7.15 -7.71 11.79
C ALA A 324 5.74 -7.29 12.19
N LEU A 325 4.74 -7.95 11.63
CA LEU A 325 3.34 -7.82 12.00
C LEU A 325 2.94 -9.02 12.85
N PRO A 326 2.55 -8.86 14.12
CA PRO A 326 1.99 -9.95 14.95
C PRO A 326 0.74 -10.56 14.30
N ARG A 327 0.53 -11.86 14.51
CA ARG A 327 -0.63 -12.62 14.03
C ARG A 327 -1.58 -12.97 15.15
#